data_30e291b2105be1976c4450bd41f6e939
#
_entry.id   30e291b2105be1976c4450bd41f6e939
#
_cell.length_a   1.000
_cell.length_b   1.000
_cell.length_c   1.000
_cell.angle_alpha   90.00
_cell.angle_beta   90.00
_cell.angle_gamma   90.00
#
_symmetry.space_group_name_H-M   'P 1'
#
loop_
_entity.id
_entity.type
_entity.pdbx_description
1 polymer ?
#
loop_
_entity_poly.entity_id
_entity_poly.type
_entity_poly.pdbx_seq_one_letter_code
_entity_poly.pdbx_strand_id
1 'polypeptide(L)'
;MKVGILLVTHSDIGKQLLLTATSIFGKNPFRVELLSVDNYDQPNDVKELAEKYVKFLDSGAGVLVLTDIIGTTPSNIASSINHDKIKVVAGLNLSMILNVFNYPENSLNQLSIKALEGGIQGVSKI
;
A
#
# COMPACT_ATOMS: atom_id res chain seq x y z
N MET A 1 9.66 -3.51 -15.77
CA MET A 1 8.44 -2.90 -15.26
C MET A 1 8.38 -3.10 -13.75
N LYS A 2 8.14 -2.05 -13.01
CA LYS A 2 8.03 -2.14 -11.56
C LYS A 2 6.57 -2.20 -11.13
N VAL A 3 6.31 -2.89 -10.02
CA VAL A 3 5.02 -2.89 -9.35
C VAL A 3 4.74 -1.47 -8.82
N GLY A 4 3.52 -0.98 -9.01
CA GLY A 4 3.07 0.26 -8.38
C GLY A 4 2.56 -0.01 -6.97
N ILE A 5 2.57 1.01 -6.12
CA ILE A 5 2.11 0.89 -4.74
C ILE A 5 0.99 1.91 -4.48
N LEU A 6 -0.11 1.44 -3.91
CA LEU A 6 -1.19 2.29 -3.44
C LEU A 6 -1.33 2.12 -1.93
N LEU A 7 -1.26 3.22 -1.19
CA LEU A 7 -1.51 3.22 0.25
C LEU A 7 -2.93 3.74 0.49
N VAL A 8 -3.79 2.91 1.08
CA VAL A 8 -5.18 3.24 1.40
C VAL A 8 -5.32 3.21 2.92
N THR A 9 -5.38 4.37 3.55
CA THR A 9 -5.34 4.47 5.02
C THR A 9 -6.36 5.46 5.56
N HIS A 10 -6.60 5.38 6.86
CA HIS A 10 -7.28 6.45 7.58
C HIS A 10 -6.45 7.73 7.51
N SER A 11 -7.12 8.85 7.24
CA SER A 11 -6.48 10.18 7.27
C SER A 11 -5.16 10.17 6.49
N ASP A 12 -4.12 10.85 6.99
CA ASP A 12 -2.83 10.92 6.30
C ASP A 12 -1.75 10.01 6.90
N ILE A 13 -2.15 8.95 7.58
CA ILE A 13 -1.21 7.96 8.13
C ILE A 13 -0.28 7.41 7.04
N GLY A 14 -0.83 7.06 5.89
CA GLY A 14 -0.04 6.53 4.78
C GLY A 14 1.00 7.52 4.27
N LYS A 15 0.63 8.79 4.18
CA LYS A 15 1.55 9.85 3.77
C LYS A 15 2.72 9.99 4.74
N GLN A 16 2.44 10.00 6.04
CA GLN A 16 3.49 10.15 7.05
C GLN A 16 4.41 8.93 7.08
N LEU A 17 3.86 7.74 6.96
CA LEU A 17 4.66 6.51 6.88
C LEU A 17 5.57 6.52 5.64
N LEU A 18 5.04 6.93 4.50
CA LEU A 18 5.82 7.01 3.26
C LEU A 18 6.97 8.02 3.36
N LEU A 19 6.68 9.20 3.88
CA LEU A 19 7.70 10.23 4.07
C LEU A 19 8.81 9.75 5.01
N THR A 20 8.44 9.11 6.11
CA THR A 20 9.40 8.60 7.09
C THR A 20 10.22 7.45 6.50
N ALA A 21 9.59 6.50 5.82
CA ALA A 21 10.29 5.39 5.17
C ALA A 21 11.27 5.90 4.12
N THR A 22 10.86 6.89 3.31
CA THR A 22 11.72 7.50 2.29
C THR A 22 12.94 8.15 2.93
N SER A 23 12.74 8.84 4.05
CA SER A 23 13.85 9.48 4.79
C SER A 23 14.83 8.44 5.35
N ILE A 24 14.32 7.36 5.94
CA ILE A 24 15.17 6.31 6.53
C ILE A 24 15.94 5.55 5.44
N PHE A 25 15.25 5.16 4.38
CA PHE A 25 15.83 4.38 3.29
C PHE A 25 16.76 5.21 2.39
N GLY A 26 16.52 6.52 2.34
CA GLY A 26 17.30 7.47 1.54
C GLY A 26 16.66 7.82 0.20
N LYS A 27 15.64 7.09 -0.23
CA LYS A 27 14.89 7.33 -1.46
C LYS A 27 13.59 6.55 -1.44
N ASN A 28 12.70 6.84 -2.40
CA ASN A 28 11.52 6.02 -2.68
C ASN A 28 11.74 5.30 -4.03
N PRO A 29 11.96 3.99 -4.04
CA PRO A 29 12.26 3.26 -5.28
C PRO A 29 11.02 2.88 -6.10
N PHE A 30 9.80 3.26 -5.67
CA PHE A 30 8.55 2.90 -6.33
C PHE A 30 7.74 4.11 -6.73
N ARG A 31 6.82 3.91 -7.68
CA ARG A 31 5.70 4.85 -7.89
C ARG A 31 4.65 4.54 -6.83
N VAL A 32 4.31 5.54 -6.03
CA VAL A 32 3.36 5.41 -4.93
C VAL A 32 2.28 6.47 -5.06
N GLU A 33 1.03 6.06 -4.92
CA GLU A 33 -0.09 6.97 -4.74
C GLU A 33 -0.68 6.79 -3.34
N LEU A 34 -1.25 7.87 -2.82
CA LEU A 34 -1.82 7.93 -1.48
C LEU A 34 -3.31 8.16 -1.59
N LEU A 35 -4.09 7.34 -0.90
CA LEU A 35 -5.53 7.51 -0.80
C LEU A 35 -5.89 7.59 0.69
N SER A 36 -6.19 8.81 1.13
CA SER A 36 -6.61 9.08 2.51
C SER A 36 -8.12 8.94 2.61
N VAL A 37 -8.60 8.18 3.57
CA VAL A 37 -10.02 7.95 3.80
C VAL A 37 -10.43 8.60 5.11
N ASP A 38 -11.35 9.56 5.05
CA ASP A 38 -11.87 10.27 6.21
C ASP A 38 -13.30 9.85 6.51
N ASN A 39 -13.76 10.13 7.74
CA ASN A 39 -15.08 9.70 8.21
C ASN A 39 -16.26 10.21 7.38
N TYR A 40 -16.08 11.33 6.68
CA TYR A 40 -17.14 11.97 5.89
C TYR A 40 -17.13 11.55 4.42
N ASP A 41 -16.16 10.73 4.00
CA ASP A 41 -16.05 10.30 2.62
C ASP A 41 -17.14 9.27 2.29
N GLN A 42 -17.63 9.34 1.03
CA GLN A 42 -18.58 8.35 0.52
C GLN A 42 -17.79 7.13 0.02
N PRO A 43 -18.06 5.92 0.54
CA PRO A 43 -17.30 4.73 0.15
C PRO A 43 -17.23 4.46 -1.36
N ASN A 44 -18.32 4.69 -2.09
CA ASN A 44 -18.33 4.47 -3.54
C ASN A 44 -17.42 5.44 -4.28
N ASP A 45 -17.37 6.71 -3.86
CA ASP A 45 -16.51 7.71 -4.48
C ASP A 45 -15.04 7.39 -4.23
N VAL A 46 -14.72 6.95 -3.02
CA VAL A 46 -13.35 6.56 -2.66
C VAL A 46 -12.93 5.31 -3.42
N LYS A 47 -13.82 4.34 -3.58
CA LYS A 47 -13.56 3.13 -4.39
C LYS A 47 -13.27 3.48 -5.84
N GLU A 48 -14.05 4.37 -6.45
CA GLU A 48 -13.80 4.83 -7.82
C GLU A 48 -12.43 5.47 -7.96
N LEU A 49 -12.04 6.30 -6.99
CA LEU A 49 -10.73 6.94 -6.99
C LEU A 49 -9.61 5.92 -6.82
N ALA A 50 -9.80 4.93 -5.96
CA ALA A 50 -8.85 3.83 -5.77
C ALA A 50 -8.63 3.07 -7.09
N GLU A 51 -9.70 2.78 -7.81
CA GLU A 51 -9.62 2.09 -9.10
C GLU A 51 -8.91 2.93 -10.17
N LYS A 52 -9.11 4.23 -10.17
CA LYS A 52 -8.35 5.15 -11.04
C LYS A 52 -6.86 5.14 -10.72
N TYR A 53 -6.50 5.20 -9.45
CA TYR A 53 -5.10 5.17 -9.04
C TYR A 53 -4.44 3.85 -9.40
N VAL A 54 -5.13 2.74 -9.24
CA VAL A 54 -4.61 1.42 -9.60
C VAL A 54 -4.32 1.36 -11.10
N LYS A 55 -5.24 1.82 -11.94
CA LYS A 55 -5.01 1.87 -13.40
C LYS A 55 -3.82 2.74 -13.75
N PHE A 56 -3.68 3.88 -13.09
CA PHE A 56 -2.55 4.79 -13.32
C PHE A 56 -1.21 4.17 -12.91
N LEU A 57 -1.20 3.42 -11.80
CA LEU A 57 0.00 2.82 -11.24
C LEU A 57 0.45 1.55 -11.98
N ASP A 58 -0.48 0.83 -12.58
CA ASP A 58 -0.18 -0.45 -13.23
C ASP A 58 0.52 -0.23 -14.57
N SER A 59 1.82 -0.50 -14.61
CA SER A 59 2.63 -0.43 -15.83
C SER A 59 2.71 -1.78 -16.55
N GLY A 60 1.95 -2.78 -16.08
CA GLY A 60 1.99 -4.16 -16.56
C GLY A 60 2.41 -5.15 -15.49
N ALA A 61 3.10 -4.69 -14.45
CA ALA A 61 3.54 -5.51 -13.33
C ALA A 61 2.52 -5.60 -12.19
N GLY A 62 1.43 -4.85 -12.26
CA GLY A 62 0.39 -4.83 -11.25
C GLY A 62 0.62 -3.81 -10.15
N VAL A 63 -0.23 -3.85 -9.13
CA VAL A 63 -0.23 -2.89 -8.02
C VAL A 63 -0.34 -3.62 -6.68
N LEU A 64 0.55 -3.29 -5.77
CA LEU A 64 0.47 -3.70 -4.37
C LEU A 64 -0.27 -2.63 -3.59
N VAL A 65 -1.39 -3.01 -2.98
CA VAL A 65 -2.19 -2.12 -2.14
C VAL A 65 -1.92 -2.43 -0.68
N LEU A 66 -1.48 -1.43 0.05
CA LEU A 66 -1.20 -1.55 1.48
C LEU A 66 -2.22 -0.70 2.23
N THR A 67 -2.85 -1.28 3.23
CA THR A 67 -3.87 -0.62 4.04
C THR A 67 -3.59 -0.82 5.52
N ASP A 68 -4.13 0.05 6.37
CA ASP A 68 -3.76 0.07 7.79
C ASP A 68 -4.42 -1.05 8.61
N ILE A 69 -5.69 -0.93 8.96
CA ILE A 69 -6.34 -1.90 9.87
C ILE A 69 -7.35 -2.74 9.10
N ILE A 70 -7.18 -4.06 9.14
CA ILE A 70 -8.12 -5.00 8.54
C ILE A 70 -9.52 -4.83 9.15
N GLY A 71 -10.57 -4.95 8.34
CA GLY A 71 -11.97 -4.85 8.77
C GLY A 71 -12.50 -3.43 8.90
N THR A 72 -11.70 -2.41 8.58
CA THR A 72 -12.13 -1.01 8.58
C THR A 72 -12.45 -0.52 7.16
N THR A 73 -12.99 0.69 7.04
CA THR A 73 -13.40 1.24 5.74
C THR A 73 -12.26 1.27 4.71
N PRO A 74 -11.04 1.79 5.02
CA PRO A 74 -9.95 1.74 4.05
C PRO A 74 -9.63 0.32 3.57
N SER A 75 -9.58 -0.66 4.46
CA SER A 75 -9.27 -2.03 4.08
C SER A 75 -10.39 -2.67 3.26
N ASN A 76 -11.64 -2.36 3.56
CA ASN A 76 -12.79 -2.85 2.80
C ASN A 76 -12.79 -2.25 1.38
N ILE A 77 -12.44 -0.99 1.23
CA ILE A 77 -12.29 -0.35 -0.06
C ILE A 77 -11.17 -1.02 -0.85
N ALA A 78 -10.01 -1.20 -0.23
CA ALA A 78 -8.86 -1.85 -0.85
C ALA A 78 -9.21 -3.25 -1.36
N SER A 79 -9.91 -4.04 -0.54
CA SER A 79 -10.32 -5.41 -0.90
C SER A 79 -11.38 -5.47 -1.99
N SER A 80 -12.10 -4.38 -2.23
CA SER A 80 -13.18 -4.30 -3.22
C SER A 80 -12.72 -3.78 -4.58
N ILE A 81 -11.46 -3.38 -4.73
CA ILE A 81 -10.95 -2.85 -5.99
C ILE A 81 -11.05 -3.92 -7.08
N ASN A 82 -11.69 -3.55 -8.19
CA ASN A 82 -11.83 -4.42 -9.34
C ASN A 82 -10.68 -4.18 -10.32
N HIS A 83 -9.67 -5.06 -10.26
CA HIS A 83 -8.50 -4.99 -11.12
C HIS A 83 -7.82 -6.35 -11.14
N ASP A 84 -7.31 -6.79 -12.31
CA ASP A 84 -6.79 -8.15 -12.49
C ASP A 84 -5.47 -8.41 -11.74
N LYS A 85 -4.57 -7.42 -11.76
CA LYS A 85 -3.24 -7.57 -11.18
C LYS A 85 -3.10 -6.73 -9.92
N ILE A 86 -3.67 -7.23 -8.83
CA ILE A 86 -3.66 -6.54 -7.55
C ILE A 86 -3.43 -7.53 -6.41
N LYS A 87 -2.66 -7.12 -5.43
CA LYS A 87 -2.54 -7.82 -4.14
C LYS A 87 -2.75 -6.79 -3.03
N VAL A 88 -3.47 -7.19 -1.98
CA VAL A 88 -3.78 -6.31 -0.85
C VAL A 88 -3.19 -6.90 0.41
N VAL A 89 -2.44 -6.08 1.16
CA VAL A 89 -1.90 -6.45 2.47
C VAL A 89 -2.34 -5.41 3.48
N ALA A 90 -2.97 -5.87 4.56
CA ALA A 90 -3.40 -5.02 5.68
C ALA A 90 -2.40 -5.09 6.82
N GLY A 91 -2.50 -4.14 7.76
CA GLY A 91 -1.58 -4.05 8.88
C GLY A 91 -0.37 -3.17 8.58
N LEU A 92 -0.53 -2.23 7.65
CA LEU A 92 0.55 -1.33 7.23
C LEU A 92 1.28 -0.74 8.44
N ASN A 93 2.58 -0.89 8.43
CA ASN A 93 3.49 -0.26 9.39
C ASN A 93 4.79 0.12 8.69
N LEU A 94 5.64 0.86 9.40
CA LEU A 94 6.88 1.37 8.83
C LEU A 94 7.84 0.25 8.38
N SER A 95 7.93 -0.82 9.18
CA SER A 95 8.78 -1.99 8.85
C SER A 95 8.33 -2.66 7.55
N MET A 96 7.02 -2.72 7.31
CA MET A 96 6.45 -3.26 6.06
C MET A 96 6.96 -2.48 4.85
N ILE A 97 6.85 -1.16 4.90
CA ILE A 97 7.28 -0.30 3.78
C ILE A 97 8.79 -0.43 3.54
N LEU A 98 9.58 -0.38 4.61
CA LEU A 98 11.03 -0.50 4.52
C LEU A 98 11.46 -1.84 3.91
N ASN A 99 10.77 -2.92 4.28
CA ASN A 99 11.09 -4.22 3.69
C ASN A 99 10.74 -4.27 2.20
N VAL A 100 9.60 -3.73 1.80
CA VAL A 100 9.22 -3.63 0.39
C VAL A 100 10.26 -2.81 -0.40
N PHE A 101 10.73 -1.70 0.16
CA PHE A 101 11.72 -0.83 -0.48
C PHE A 101 13.03 -1.55 -0.84
N ASN A 102 13.36 -2.62 -0.14
CA ASN A 102 14.56 -3.42 -0.44
C ASN A 102 14.42 -4.26 -1.71
N TYR A 103 13.22 -4.42 -2.27
CA TYR A 103 12.96 -5.36 -3.36
C TYR A 103 12.23 -4.72 -4.55
N PRO A 104 12.76 -3.61 -5.12
CA PRO A 104 12.01 -2.88 -6.17
C PRO A 104 11.84 -3.66 -7.48
N GLU A 105 12.61 -4.72 -7.68
CA GLU A 105 12.53 -5.52 -8.91
C GLU A 105 11.71 -6.80 -8.75
N ASN A 106 11.16 -7.07 -7.56
CA ASN A 106 10.36 -8.27 -7.31
C ASN A 106 9.00 -8.19 -8.02
N SER A 107 8.43 -9.35 -8.33
CA SER A 107 7.08 -9.46 -8.88
C SER A 107 6.04 -9.05 -7.83
N LEU A 108 4.81 -8.81 -8.29
CA LEU A 108 3.71 -8.45 -7.40
C LEU A 108 3.51 -9.49 -6.28
N ASN A 109 3.52 -10.79 -6.64
CA ASN A 109 3.36 -11.84 -5.65
C ASN A 109 4.50 -11.85 -4.63
N GLN A 110 5.74 -11.73 -5.11
CA GLN A 110 6.92 -11.67 -4.23
C GLN A 110 6.88 -10.45 -3.30
N LEU A 111 6.47 -9.27 -3.81
CA LEU A 111 6.35 -8.07 -2.99
C LEU A 111 5.26 -8.18 -1.94
N SER A 112 4.14 -8.82 -2.25
CA SER A 112 3.09 -9.05 -1.25
C SER A 112 3.60 -9.90 -0.09
N ILE A 113 4.43 -10.89 -0.37
CA ILE A 113 5.08 -11.72 0.64
C ILE A 113 6.08 -10.88 1.46
N LYS A 114 6.88 -10.06 0.80
CA LYS A 114 7.85 -9.18 1.49
C LYS A 114 7.15 -8.16 2.39
N ALA A 115 6.01 -7.64 1.94
CA ALA A 115 5.19 -6.74 2.77
C ALA A 115 4.70 -7.45 4.03
N LEU A 116 4.11 -8.63 3.88
CA LEU A 116 3.61 -9.41 5.00
C LEU A 116 4.73 -9.76 5.99
N GLU A 117 5.85 -10.29 5.50
CA GLU A 117 7.00 -10.66 6.33
C GLU A 117 7.55 -9.45 7.09
N GLY A 118 7.77 -8.33 6.38
CA GLY A 118 8.33 -7.12 6.99
C GLY A 118 7.41 -6.54 8.06
N GLY A 119 6.10 -6.54 7.82
CA GLY A 119 5.13 -6.05 8.79
C GLY A 119 5.10 -6.90 10.06
N ILE A 120 5.12 -8.22 9.93
CA ILE A 120 5.11 -9.16 11.07
C ILE A 120 6.42 -9.06 11.86
N GLN A 121 7.56 -9.06 11.18
CA GLN A 121 8.88 -8.99 11.81
C GLN A 121 9.13 -7.66 12.53
N GLY A 122 8.42 -6.61 12.14
CA GLY A 122 8.53 -5.31 12.77
C GLY A 122 7.90 -5.21 14.15
N VAL A 123 7.19 -6.23 14.60
CA VAL A 123 6.55 -6.27 15.92
C VAL A 123 7.38 -7.16 16.82
N SER A 124 8.01 -6.57 17.84
CA SER A 124 8.90 -7.30 18.76
C SER A 124 8.77 -6.78 20.17
N LYS A 125 8.88 -7.67 21.13
CA LYS A 125 9.07 -7.30 22.53
C LYS A 125 10.58 -7.13 22.77
N ILE A 126 10.97 -5.95 23.18
CA ILE A 126 12.37 -5.61 23.43
C ILE A 126 12.79 -6.00 24.85
#